data_c6d6483c9abb716b03ab8f0ff5a11eb4
#
_entry.id   c6d6483c9abb716b03ab8f0ff5a11eb4
#
_cell.length_a   1.000
_cell.length_b   1.000
_cell.length_c   1.000
_cell.angle_alpha   90.00
_cell.angle_beta   90.00
_cell.angle_gamma   90.00
#
_symmetry.space_group_name_H-M   'P 1'
#
loop_
_entity.id
_entity.type
_entity.pdbx_description
1 polymer ?
#
loop_
_entity_poly.entity_id
_entity_poly.type
_entity_poly.pdbx_seq_one_letter_code
_entity_poly.pdbx_strand_id
1 'polypeptide(L)'
;MRLSMHMLELEITTKCNLNCLHCYNRENKNLDMDFDEIVNLIHFANKHRIHTFTISGGEAALHPEFSKICAYLKENRNKLENISKITMQTNGYIRKLNLEDLQGFDYIHLSFDIDENGVRNISSQKTIELAKDLQNVGIKPYLFTTVHKKNVDFIDEIVEIANENKVPIAFNFCIDTGKDTEFLLSRQEKITAIQKLLKYEKEGKINKLKHPYVNSFKKMALEKGEQFRIKGGCTAGIASCSVLANGDVIPCPFVRVEAGNIHKEPLEKIWLESKVFNEIRDRRNYEGCGNCKFLAYCGGCRRSAYQSSNKLNGFDANCIGREEVS
;
A
#
# COMPACT_ATOMS: atom_id res chain seq x y z
N MET A 1 0.48 9.72 25.64
CA MET A 1 -0.62 10.09 24.70
C MET A 1 -0.65 9.04 23.59
N ARG A 2 -1.82 8.54 23.21
CA ARG A 2 -1.93 7.57 22.10
C ARG A 2 -1.90 8.34 20.78
N LEU A 3 -0.99 7.99 19.87
CA LEU A 3 -0.96 8.58 18.53
C LEU A 3 -2.16 8.09 17.72
N SER A 4 -2.70 8.96 16.86
CA SER A 4 -3.76 8.58 15.90
C SER A 4 -3.24 7.78 14.71
N MET A 5 -1.98 7.33 14.78
CA MET A 5 -1.35 6.50 13.74
C MET A 5 -1.81 5.06 13.87
N HIS A 6 -2.37 4.50 12.79
CA HIS A 6 -2.83 3.12 12.73
C HIS A 6 -1.93 2.20 11.90
N MET A 7 -1.14 2.78 10.99
CA MET A 7 -0.21 2.02 10.17
C MET A 7 1.12 2.77 10.04
N LEU A 8 2.19 2.04 10.22
CA LEU A 8 3.56 2.47 9.94
C LEU A 8 4.17 1.50 8.94
N GLU A 9 4.69 2.02 7.83
CA GLU A 9 5.39 1.25 6.81
C GLU A 9 6.85 1.67 6.77
N LEU A 10 7.75 0.69 6.72
CA LEU A 10 9.19 0.92 6.57
C LEU A 10 9.65 0.46 5.20
N GLU A 11 10.27 1.35 4.43
CA GLU A 11 11.10 1.01 3.28
C GLU A 11 12.51 0.73 3.80
N ILE A 12 12.79 -0.54 4.17
CA ILE A 12 14.06 -0.89 4.80
C ILE A 12 15.25 -0.93 3.85
N THR A 13 14.99 -1.03 2.54
CA THR A 13 16.01 -1.00 1.48
C THR A 13 15.44 -0.44 0.19
N THR A 14 16.26 0.25 -0.59
CA THR A 14 15.88 0.67 -1.95
C THR A 14 16.29 -0.34 -3.02
N LYS A 15 17.05 -1.39 -2.67
CA LYS A 15 17.48 -2.45 -3.59
C LYS A 15 16.29 -3.28 -4.05
N CYS A 16 16.25 -3.61 -5.34
CA CYS A 16 15.27 -4.51 -5.92
C CYS A 16 15.91 -5.36 -7.01
N ASN A 17 15.50 -6.63 -7.10
CA ASN A 17 15.92 -7.55 -8.15
C ASN A 17 15.09 -7.44 -9.43
N LEU A 18 14.03 -6.61 -9.41
CA LEU A 18 13.16 -6.34 -10.56
C LEU A 18 13.26 -4.88 -10.98
N ASN A 19 12.89 -4.63 -12.25
CA ASN A 19 12.77 -3.29 -12.82
C ASN A 19 11.36 -3.14 -13.44
N CYS A 20 10.34 -3.21 -12.59
CA CYS A 20 8.93 -3.15 -13.02
C CYS A 20 8.62 -1.81 -13.68
N LEU A 21 7.99 -1.83 -14.85
CA LEU A 21 7.70 -0.63 -15.63
C LEU A 21 6.73 0.34 -14.92
N HIS A 22 5.81 -0.15 -14.10
CA HIS A 22 4.86 0.65 -13.30
C HIS A 22 5.33 0.95 -11.87
N CYS A 23 6.61 0.67 -11.54
CA CYS A 23 7.11 0.86 -10.18
C CYS A 23 7.17 2.34 -9.82
N TYR A 24 6.60 2.72 -8.67
CA TYR A 24 6.69 4.09 -8.16
C TYR A 24 8.08 4.42 -7.59
N ASN A 25 8.86 3.38 -7.19
CA ASN A 25 10.16 3.50 -6.54
C ASN A 25 11.29 3.06 -7.48
N ARG A 26 11.52 3.83 -8.56
CA ARG A 26 12.58 3.51 -9.54
C ARG A 26 13.94 4.11 -9.22
N GLU A 27 14.04 4.92 -8.17
CA GLU A 27 15.31 5.50 -7.74
C GLU A 27 16.06 4.51 -6.85
N ASN A 28 16.71 3.52 -7.48
CA ASN A 28 17.56 2.58 -6.75
C ASN A 28 18.86 3.29 -6.32
N LYS A 29 18.87 3.78 -5.08
CA LYS A 29 20.03 4.47 -4.47
C LYS A 29 20.94 3.52 -3.68
N ASN A 30 20.65 2.21 -3.66
CA ASN A 30 21.35 1.21 -2.85
C ASN A 30 21.45 1.60 -1.36
N LEU A 31 20.38 2.18 -0.82
CA LEU A 31 20.28 2.53 0.58
C LEU A 31 19.64 1.39 1.37
N ASP A 32 20.16 1.16 2.55
CA ASP A 32 19.61 0.22 3.53
C ASP A 32 19.43 0.98 4.86
N MET A 33 18.34 0.71 5.58
CA MET A 33 18.10 1.22 6.93
C MET A 33 18.89 0.36 7.92
N ASP A 34 19.52 0.96 8.91
CA ASP A 34 20.24 0.22 9.92
C ASP A 34 19.33 -0.72 10.71
N PHE A 35 19.83 -1.90 11.07
CA PHE A 35 19.08 -2.87 11.87
C PHE A 35 18.55 -2.28 13.18
N ASP A 36 19.36 -1.53 13.90
CA ASP A 36 18.96 -0.93 15.17
C ASP A 36 17.88 0.13 14.99
N GLU A 37 17.88 0.87 13.88
CA GLU A 37 16.80 1.78 13.51
C GLU A 37 15.49 1.03 13.25
N ILE A 38 15.55 -0.08 12.52
CA ILE A 38 14.37 -0.94 12.28
C ILE A 38 13.80 -1.43 13.61
N VAL A 39 14.65 -1.94 14.51
CA VAL A 39 14.25 -2.40 15.84
C VAL A 39 13.63 -1.27 16.67
N ASN A 40 14.22 -0.09 16.66
CA ASN A 40 13.69 1.08 17.36
C ASN A 40 12.29 1.48 16.83
N LEU A 41 12.07 1.41 15.51
CA LEU A 41 10.77 1.69 14.91
C LEU A 41 9.73 0.59 15.20
N ILE A 42 10.14 -0.68 15.33
CA ILE A 42 9.28 -1.78 15.82
C ILE A 42 8.86 -1.49 17.28
N HIS A 43 9.80 -1.13 18.15
CA HIS A 43 9.47 -0.77 19.53
C HIS A 43 8.57 0.47 19.62
N PHE A 44 8.82 1.47 18.78
CA PHE A 44 7.94 2.62 18.66
C PHE A 44 6.51 2.20 18.29
N ALA A 45 6.36 1.35 17.28
CA ALA A 45 5.06 0.84 16.85
C ALA A 45 4.35 0.07 17.98
N ASN A 46 5.07 -0.77 18.72
CA ASN A 46 4.53 -1.51 19.87
C ASN A 46 4.11 -0.58 21.02
N LYS A 47 4.98 0.37 21.39
CA LYS A 47 4.72 1.38 22.44
C LYS A 47 3.45 2.19 22.14
N HIS A 48 3.28 2.63 20.89
CA HIS A 48 2.16 3.47 20.48
C HIS A 48 0.94 2.70 20.00
N ARG A 49 0.95 1.36 20.10
CA ARG A 49 -0.15 0.46 19.71
C ARG A 49 -0.59 0.66 18.27
N ILE A 50 0.40 0.76 17.38
CA ILE A 50 0.14 0.88 15.94
C ILE A 50 -0.41 -0.46 15.45
N HIS A 51 -1.61 -0.42 14.87
CA HIS A 51 -2.34 -1.63 14.49
C HIS A 51 -1.61 -2.46 13.43
N THR A 52 -1.01 -1.82 12.42
CA THR A 52 -0.32 -2.50 11.33
C THR A 52 1.09 -1.93 11.16
N PHE A 53 2.08 -2.79 11.27
CA PHE A 53 3.46 -2.51 10.97
C PHE A 53 3.85 -3.27 9.71
N THR A 54 4.36 -2.57 8.69
CA THR A 54 4.66 -3.17 7.39
C THR A 54 6.13 -2.99 7.05
N ILE A 55 6.81 -4.07 6.73
CA ILE A 55 8.15 -4.05 6.15
C ILE A 55 8.02 -4.13 4.63
N SER A 56 8.61 -3.15 3.96
CA SER A 56 8.65 -3.02 2.51
C SER A 56 10.04 -2.55 2.06
N GLY A 57 10.17 -2.20 0.79
CA GLY A 57 11.40 -1.68 0.22
C GLY A 57 11.28 -1.58 -1.29
N GLY A 58 12.41 -1.67 -1.98
CA GLY A 58 12.43 -2.17 -3.34
C GLY A 58 11.99 -3.65 -3.31
N GLU A 59 12.87 -4.52 -2.77
CA GLU A 59 12.53 -5.87 -2.29
C GLU A 59 13.16 -6.05 -0.92
N ALA A 60 12.36 -6.14 0.11
CA ALA A 60 12.82 -6.17 1.51
C ALA A 60 13.82 -7.31 1.79
N ALA A 61 13.66 -8.45 1.13
CA ALA A 61 14.55 -9.61 1.26
C ALA A 61 15.98 -9.40 0.70
N LEU A 62 16.22 -8.27 0.03
CA LEU A 62 17.56 -7.86 -0.40
C LEU A 62 18.29 -6.99 0.62
N HIS A 63 17.65 -6.68 1.74
CA HIS A 63 18.35 -6.01 2.84
C HIS A 63 19.48 -6.90 3.38
N PRO A 64 20.72 -6.37 3.61
CA PRO A 64 21.86 -7.19 4.03
C PRO A 64 21.62 -7.99 5.31
N GLU A 65 20.87 -7.41 6.25
CA GLU A 65 20.56 -8.01 7.54
C GLU A 65 19.11 -8.57 7.60
N PHE A 66 18.50 -8.88 6.45
CA PHE A 66 17.10 -9.33 6.42
C PHE A 66 16.86 -10.57 7.30
N SER A 67 17.76 -11.55 7.27
CA SER A 67 17.67 -12.75 8.13
C SER A 67 17.70 -12.40 9.62
N LYS A 68 18.48 -11.39 10.01
CA LYS A 68 18.55 -10.90 11.39
C LYS A 68 17.25 -10.21 11.80
N ILE A 69 16.63 -9.45 10.88
CA ILE A 69 15.32 -8.84 11.09
C ILE A 69 14.25 -9.90 11.29
N CYS A 70 14.23 -10.94 10.46
CA CYS A 70 13.31 -12.07 10.58
C CYS A 70 13.46 -12.80 11.91
N ALA A 71 14.70 -13.13 12.30
CA ALA A 71 15.00 -13.76 13.59
C ALA A 71 14.50 -12.90 14.76
N TYR A 72 14.80 -11.61 14.74
CA TYR A 72 14.33 -10.67 15.75
C TYR A 72 12.80 -10.66 15.89
N LEU A 73 12.07 -10.57 14.79
CA LEU A 73 10.61 -10.57 14.79
C LEU A 73 10.06 -11.90 15.31
N LYS A 74 10.61 -13.04 14.88
CA LYS A 74 10.19 -14.39 15.33
C LYS A 74 10.40 -14.55 16.82
N GLU A 75 11.56 -14.22 17.35
CA GLU A 75 11.92 -14.36 18.77
C GLU A 75 11.11 -13.42 19.69
N ASN A 76 10.78 -12.24 19.20
CA ASN A 76 10.14 -11.21 20.01
C ASN A 76 8.65 -11.03 19.72
N ARG A 77 8.03 -11.84 18.83
CA ARG A 77 6.61 -11.66 18.42
C ARG A 77 5.66 -11.58 19.61
N ASN A 78 5.86 -12.40 20.65
CA ASN A 78 5.04 -12.39 21.85
C ASN A 78 5.18 -11.13 22.70
N LYS A 79 6.29 -10.40 22.61
CA LYS A 79 6.53 -9.11 23.29
C LYS A 79 5.98 -7.93 22.48
N LEU A 80 5.64 -8.15 21.23
CA LEU A 80 5.11 -7.15 20.28
C LEU A 80 3.57 -7.23 20.18
N GLU A 81 2.89 -7.62 21.26
CA GLU A 81 1.45 -7.86 21.34
C GLU A 81 0.57 -6.65 21.01
N ASN A 82 1.09 -5.45 21.21
CA ASN A 82 0.38 -4.22 20.89
C ASN A 82 0.34 -3.91 19.38
N ILE A 83 1.17 -4.59 18.56
CA ILE A 83 1.10 -4.53 17.10
C ILE A 83 0.19 -5.69 16.66
N SER A 84 -1.03 -5.36 16.23
CA SER A 84 -2.00 -6.39 15.83
C SER A 84 -1.58 -7.16 14.59
N LYS A 85 -0.84 -6.52 13.67
CA LYS A 85 -0.38 -7.12 12.42
C LYS A 85 1.03 -6.65 12.05
N ILE A 86 1.94 -7.58 11.94
CA ILE A 86 3.26 -7.38 11.34
C ILE A 86 3.20 -8.00 9.95
N THR A 87 3.44 -7.20 8.91
CA THR A 87 3.28 -7.63 7.52
C THR A 87 4.52 -7.31 6.71
N MET A 88 4.72 -8.04 5.63
CA MET A 88 5.77 -7.79 4.66
C MET A 88 5.19 -7.69 3.25
N GLN A 89 5.80 -6.85 2.41
CA GLN A 89 5.53 -6.80 0.98
C GLN A 89 6.72 -7.35 0.20
N THR A 90 6.47 -8.24 -0.77
CA THR A 90 7.52 -8.86 -1.58
C THR A 90 7.03 -9.16 -3.00
N ASN A 91 7.97 -9.18 -3.93
CA ASN A 91 7.74 -9.65 -5.31
C ASN A 91 7.93 -11.17 -5.45
N GLY A 92 8.15 -11.90 -4.34
CA GLY A 92 8.38 -13.34 -4.31
C GLY A 92 9.86 -13.76 -4.26
N TYR A 93 10.81 -12.84 -4.17
CA TYR A 93 12.24 -13.16 -4.05
C TYR A 93 12.56 -14.02 -2.81
N ILE A 94 11.73 -13.94 -1.76
CA ILE A 94 11.81 -14.73 -0.53
C ILE A 94 11.82 -16.26 -0.74
N ARG A 95 11.47 -16.76 -1.94
CA ARG A 95 11.58 -18.20 -2.26
C ARG A 95 12.98 -18.79 -2.05
N LYS A 96 13.98 -17.94 -2.04
CA LYS A 96 15.39 -18.33 -1.80
C LYS A 96 15.75 -18.45 -0.33
N LEU A 97 14.81 -18.11 0.56
CA LEU A 97 14.99 -18.16 2.02
C LEU A 97 14.36 -19.42 2.60
N ASN A 98 14.76 -19.78 3.82
CA ASN A 98 13.99 -20.70 4.63
C ASN A 98 12.71 -19.98 5.09
N LEU A 99 11.54 -20.46 4.60
CA LEU A 99 10.25 -19.80 4.88
C LEU A 99 9.85 -19.84 6.35
N GLU A 100 10.36 -20.81 7.12
CA GLU A 100 10.11 -20.87 8.57
C GLU A 100 10.69 -19.67 9.32
N ASP A 101 11.73 -19.03 8.78
CA ASP A 101 12.32 -17.84 9.40
C ASP A 101 11.38 -16.63 9.32
N LEU A 102 10.38 -16.69 8.44
CA LEU A 102 9.38 -15.63 8.26
C LEU A 102 8.22 -15.70 9.26
N GLN A 103 8.20 -16.64 10.21
CA GLN A 103 7.12 -16.83 11.19
C GLN A 103 6.91 -15.64 12.15
N GLY A 104 7.79 -14.64 12.14
CA GLY A 104 7.56 -13.36 12.81
C GLY A 104 6.51 -12.46 12.15
N PHE A 105 6.14 -12.75 10.89
CA PHE A 105 5.11 -12.02 10.14
C PHE A 105 3.75 -12.69 10.24
N ASP A 106 2.69 -11.90 10.44
CA ASP A 106 1.31 -12.38 10.43
C ASP A 106 0.78 -12.57 9.00
N TYR A 107 1.23 -11.72 8.06
CA TYR A 107 0.85 -11.77 6.65
C TYR A 107 2.02 -11.42 5.74
N ILE A 108 2.15 -12.14 4.63
CA ILE A 108 3.05 -11.79 3.54
C ILE A 108 2.24 -11.42 2.31
N HIS A 109 2.39 -10.17 1.88
CA HIS A 109 1.75 -9.65 0.69
C HIS A 109 2.63 -9.95 -0.52
N LEU A 110 2.17 -10.86 -1.36
CA LEU A 110 2.84 -11.27 -2.60
C LEU A 110 2.35 -10.42 -3.75
N SER A 111 3.25 -9.78 -4.45
CA SER A 111 2.92 -9.18 -5.74
C SER A 111 2.43 -10.25 -6.70
N PHE A 112 1.22 -10.07 -7.24
CA PHE A 112 0.59 -11.00 -8.15
C PHE A 112 0.07 -10.28 -9.39
N ASP A 113 0.41 -10.80 -10.56
CA ASP A 113 -0.03 -10.23 -11.84
C ASP A 113 -0.02 -11.32 -12.91
N ILE A 114 -0.86 -11.17 -13.93
CA ILE A 114 -0.73 -11.89 -15.19
C ILE A 114 0.05 -10.96 -16.11
N ASP A 115 1.30 -11.32 -16.38
CA ASP A 115 2.28 -10.44 -17.00
C ASP A 115 2.65 -10.86 -18.41
N GLU A 116 1.65 -10.96 -19.29
CA GLU A 116 1.89 -11.28 -20.71
C GLU A 116 2.72 -10.20 -21.44
N ASN A 117 2.79 -9.00 -20.87
CA ASN A 117 3.42 -7.83 -21.51
C ASN A 117 4.76 -7.44 -20.88
N GLY A 118 5.32 -8.23 -19.97
CA GLY A 118 6.62 -7.96 -19.35
C GLY A 118 6.66 -6.73 -18.45
N VAL A 119 5.52 -6.31 -17.88
CA VAL A 119 5.43 -5.12 -17.02
C VAL A 119 6.16 -5.31 -15.70
N ARG A 120 6.09 -6.50 -15.14
CA ARG A 120 6.68 -6.86 -13.84
C ARG A 120 7.71 -7.98 -13.92
N ASN A 121 7.64 -8.85 -14.90
CA ASN A 121 8.50 -10.04 -15.07
C ASN A 121 8.46 -11.01 -13.86
N ILE A 122 7.27 -11.27 -13.34
CA ILE A 122 7.00 -12.30 -12.34
C ILE A 122 6.11 -13.39 -12.93
N SER A 123 6.31 -14.62 -12.47
CA SER A 123 5.46 -15.76 -12.86
C SER A 123 4.30 -15.88 -11.87
N SER A 124 3.07 -15.78 -12.39
CA SER A 124 1.84 -16.02 -11.61
C SER A 124 1.85 -17.41 -10.98
N GLN A 125 2.22 -18.45 -11.73
CA GLN A 125 2.31 -19.82 -11.24
C GLN A 125 3.30 -19.94 -10.07
N LYS A 126 4.52 -19.39 -10.23
CA LYS A 126 5.52 -19.41 -9.15
C LYS A 126 5.06 -18.64 -7.90
N THR A 127 4.30 -17.58 -8.07
CA THR A 127 3.74 -16.83 -6.94
C THR A 127 2.68 -17.65 -6.19
N ILE A 128 1.84 -18.40 -6.91
CA ILE A 128 0.86 -19.31 -6.29
C ILE A 128 1.54 -20.47 -5.57
N GLU A 129 2.58 -21.08 -6.17
CA GLU A 129 3.38 -22.11 -5.49
C GLU A 129 3.97 -21.56 -4.17
N LEU A 130 4.60 -20.38 -4.20
CA LEU A 130 5.12 -19.74 -3.01
C LEU A 130 4.03 -19.46 -1.97
N ALA A 131 2.83 -19.05 -2.40
CA ALA A 131 1.72 -18.83 -1.48
C ALA A 131 1.33 -20.13 -0.76
N LYS A 132 1.31 -21.27 -1.46
CA LYS A 132 1.06 -22.59 -0.84
C LYS A 132 2.18 -22.99 0.12
N ASP A 133 3.43 -22.76 -0.25
CA ASP A 133 4.57 -23.06 0.61
C ASP A 133 4.52 -22.24 1.91
N LEU A 134 4.14 -20.96 1.83
CA LEU A 134 3.93 -20.12 3.01
C LEU A 134 2.79 -20.65 3.90
N GLN A 135 1.68 -21.10 3.30
CA GLN A 135 0.57 -21.71 4.05
C GLN A 135 1.02 -22.97 4.78
N ASN A 136 1.87 -23.80 4.15
CA ASN A 136 2.38 -25.04 4.73
C ASN A 136 3.24 -24.78 5.99
N VAL A 137 3.93 -23.63 6.08
CA VAL A 137 4.69 -23.23 7.28
C VAL A 137 3.89 -22.34 8.23
N GLY A 138 2.57 -22.22 8.04
CA GLY A 138 1.66 -21.50 8.93
C GLY A 138 1.59 -19.98 8.74
N ILE A 139 2.21 -19.45 7.68
CA ILE A 139 2.18 -18.02 7.34
C ILE A 139 1.01 -17.74 6.40
N LYS A 140 0.34 -16.61 6.59
CA LYS A 140 -0.82 -16.22 5.78
C LYS A 140 -0.37 -15.41 4.56
N PRO A 141 -0.34 -15.99 3.35
CA PRO A 141 -0.08 -15.24 2.13
C PRO A 141 -1.30 -14.39 1.77
N TYR A 142 -1.04 -13.30 1.07
CA TYR A 142 -2.06 -12.41 0.55
C TYR A 142 -1.63 -11.88 -0.82
N LEU A 143 -2.34 -12.23 -1.87
CA LEU A 143 -2.04 -11.74 -3.21
C LEU A 143 -2.40 -10.26 -3.33
N PHE A 144 -1.57 -9.50 -4.01
CA PHE A 144 -1.76 -8.08 -4.19
C PHE A 144 -1.52 -7.67 -5.66
N THR A 145 -2.59 -7.28 -6.34
CA THR A 145 -2.54 -6.85 -7.74
C THR A 145 -2.73 -5.34 -7.86
N THR A 146 -1.83 -4.70 -8.60
CA THR A 146 -2.00 -3.32 -9.03
C THR A 146 -2.63 -3.30 -10.40
N VAL A 147 -3.89 -2.86 -10.50
CA VAL A 147 -4.63 -2.79 -11.77
C VAL A 147 -4.09 -1.63 -12.61
N HIS A 148 -3.72 -1.91 -13.83
CA HIS A 148 -3.23 -0.96 -14.82
C HIS A 148 -3.72 -1.32 -16.23
N LYS A 149 -3.46 -0.48 -17.21
CA LYS A 149 -3.98 -0.63 -18.58
C LYS A 149 -3.57 -1.94 -19.27
N LYS A 150 -2.45 -2.54 -18.86
CA LYS A 150 -1.95 -3.78 -19.48
C LYS A 150 -2.51 -5.05 -18.83
N ASN A 151 -3.16 -4.97 -17.65
CA ASN A 151 -3.73 -6.13 -16.94
C ASN A 151 -5.23 -6.00 -16.58
N VAL A 152 -5.87 -4.89 -16.92
CA VAL A 152 -7.27 -4.66 -16.57
C VAL A 152 -8.22 -5.70 -17.18
N ASP A 153 -7.88 -6.24 -18.33
CA ASP A 153 -8.67 -7.27 -19.03
C ASP A 153 -8.51 -8.66 -18.38
N PHE A 154 -7.43 -8.89 -17.65
CA PHE A 154 -7.15 -10.14 -16.92
C PHE A 154 -7.72 -10.20 -15.50
N ILE A 155 -8.52 -9.21 -15.07
CA ILE A 155 -9.09 -9.17 -13.71
C ILE A 155 -9.87 -10.47 -13.39
N ASP A 156 -10.63 -10.99 -14.32
CA ASP A 156 -11.45 -12.20 -14.12
C ASP A 156 -10.55 -13.40 -13.86
N GLU A 157 -9.55 -13.61 -14.69
CA GLU A 157 -8.58 -14.70 -14.59
C GLU A 157 -7.74 -14.59 -13.29
N ILE A 158 -7.30 -13.37 -12.94
CA ILE A 158 -6.58 -13.10 -11.68
C ILE A 158 -7.43 -13.52 -10.47
N VAL A 159 -8.73 -13.19 -10.48
CA VAL A 159 -9.67 -13.53 -9.40
C VAL A 159 -9.90 -15.03 -9.36
N GLU A 160 -10.06 -15.68 -10.51
CA GLU A 160 -10.29 -17.11 -10.63
C GLU A 160 -9.10 -17.91 -10.09
N ILE A 161 -7.88 -17.61 -10.54
CA ILE A 161 -6.64 -18.24 -10.05
C ILE A 161 -6.51 -18.11 -8.52
N ALA A 162 -6.76 -16.92 -7.97
CA ALA A 162 -6.69 -16.72 -6.53
C ALA A 162 -7.70 -17.59 -5.75
N ASN A 163 -8.94 -17.68 -6.24
CA ASN A 163 -10.02 -18.45 -5.60
C ASN A 163 -9.80 -19.95 -5.71
N GLU A 164 -9.43 -20.47 -6.87
CA GLU A 164 -9.12 -21.90 -7.09
C GLU A 164 -8.01 -22.37 -6.14
N ASN A 165 -7.01 -21.52 -5.90
CA ASN A 165 -5.89 -21.81 -5.01
C ASN A 165 -6.15 -21.42 -3.55
N LYS A 166 -7.34 -20.89 -3.22
CA LYS A 166 -7.74 -20.47 -1.87
C LYS A 166 -6.77 -19.46 -1.23
N VAL A 167 -6.18 -18.58 -2.04
CA VAL A 167 -5.31 -17.51 -1.55
C VAL A 167 -6.07 -16.18 -1.59
N PRO A 168 -6.17 -15.48 -0.46
CA PRO A 168 -6.83 -14.18 -0.41
C PRO A 168 -6.17 -13.17 -1.36
N ILE A 169 -6.99 -12.35 -2.03
CA ILE A 169 -6.49 -11.33 -2.96
C ILE A 169 -7.06 -9.94 -2.69
N ALA A 170 -6.24 -8.92 -2.88
CA ALA A 170 -6.63 -7.51 -2.87
C ALA A 170 -6.15 -6.80 -4.12
N PHE A 171 -6.88 -5.76 -4.48
CA PHE A 171 -6.57 -4.91 -5.62
C PHE A 171 -6.32 -3.46 -5.21
N ASN A 172 -5.40 -2.85 -5.91
CA ASN A 172 -5.16 -1.41 -5.92
C ASN A 172 -5.11 -0.94 -7.38
N PHE A 173 -5.07 0.36 -7.61
CA PHE A 173 -4.95 0.92 -8.95
C PHE A 173 -3.58 1.57 -9.15
N CYS A 174 -3.04 1.46 -10.35
CA CYS A 174 -1.86 2.20 -10.75
C CYS A 174 -2.13 3.70 -10.62
N ILE A 175 -1.19 4.41 -10.02
CA ILE A 175 -1.28 5.83 -9.71
C ILE A 175 -0.28 6.58 -10.56
N ASP A 176 -0.66 7.75 -11.04
CA ASP A 176 0.24 8.65 -11.74
C ASP A 176 1.44 9.05 -10.86
N THR A 177 2.61 8.64 -11.28
CA THR A 177 3.88 9.00 -10.64
C THR A 177 4.66 10.04 -11.45
N GLY A 178 4.09 10.54 -12.56
CA GLY A 178 4.75 11.42 -13.52
C GLY A 178 5.67 10.67 -14.49
N LYS A 179 5.74 9.34 -14.35
CA LYS A 179 6.48 8.43 -15.23
C LYS A 179 5.48 7.41 -15.77
N ASP A 180 5.62 6.99 -17.01
CA ASP A 180 4.85 5.87 -17.58
C ASP A 180 3.32 6.01 -17.48
N THR A 181 2.81 7.13 -17.94
CA THR A 181 1.36 7.42 -18.02
C THR A 181 0.59 6.39 -18.87
N GLU A 182 1.29 5.63 -19.71
CA GLU A 182 0.73 4.54 -20.51
C GLU A 182 0.10 3.41 -19.70
N PHE A 183 0.47 3.26 -18.42
CA PHE A 183 -0.13 2.28 -17.50
C PHE A 183 -1.39 2.80 -16.82
N LEU A 184 -1.70 4.08 -16.95
CA LEU A 184 -2.86 4.66 -16.29
C LEU A 184 -4.15 4.28 -17.03
N LEU A 185 -5.13 3.88 -16.26
CA LEU A 185 -6.50 3.71 -16.74
C LEU A 185 -7.14 5.07 -16.97
N SER A 186 -7.87 5.22 -18.05
CA SER A 186 -8.82 6.31 -18.24
C SER A 186 -9.88 6.29 -17.13
N ARG A 187 -10.63 7.38 -17.00
CA ARG A 187 -11.73 7.47 -16.03
C ARG A 187 -12.75 6.36 -16.23
N GLN A 188 -13.13 6.09 -17.48
CA GLN A 188 -14.14 5.07 -17.81
C GLN A 188 -13.61 3.65 -17.50
N GLU A 189 -12.38 3.34 -17.87
CA GLU A 189 -11.74 2.04 -17.55
C GLU A 189 -11.68 1.82 -16.03
N LYS A 190 -11.33 2.87 -15.23
CA LYS A 190 -11.35 2.80 -13.76
C LYS A 190 -12.74 2.49 -13.22
N ILE A 191 -13.78 3.16 -13.73
CA ILE A 191 -15.17 2.94 -13.30
C ILE A 191 -15.57 1.49 -13.59
N THR A 192 -15.31 0.99 -14.80
CA THR A 192 -15.64 -0.38 -15.20
C THR A 192 -14.92 -1.41 -14.35
N ALA A 193 -13.60 -1.22 -14.12
CA ALA A 193 -12.82 -2.09 -13.26
C ALA A 193 -13.32 -2.08 -11.81
N ILE A 194 -13.66 -0.91 -11.25
CA ILE A 194 -14.24 -0.79 -9.91
C ILE A 194 -15.57 -1.53 -9.82
N GLN A 195 -16.46 -1.39 -10.79
CA GLN A 195 -17.75 -2.09 -10.82
C GLN A 195 -17.56 -3.61 -10.82
N LYS A 196 -16.68 -4.12 -11.69
CA LYS A 196 -16.33 -5.55 -11.76
C LYS A 196 -15.79 -6.06 -10.43
N LEU A 197 -14.80 -5.39 -9.85
CA LEU A 197 -14.19 -5.78 -8.57
C LEU A 197 -15.15 -5.67 -7.39
N LEU A 198 -16.06 -4.69 -7.37
CA LEU A 198 -17.11 -4.60 -6.35
C LEU A 198 -18.11 -5.74 -6.42
N LYS A 199 -18.41 -6.24 -7.61
CA LYS A 199 -19.21 -7.47 -7.77
C LYS A 199 -18.50 -8.65 -7.10
N TYR A 200 -17.21 -8.85 -7.35
CA TYR A 200 -16.42 -9.90 -6.70
C TYR A 200 -16.27 -9.71 -5.18
N GLU A 201 -16.18 -8.46 -4.69
CA GLU A 201 -16.18 -8.18 -3.24
C GLU A 201 -17.52 -8.59 -2.60
N LYS A 202 -18.65 -8.34 -3.26
CA LYS A 202 -19.99 -8.79 -2.81
C LYS A 202 -20.14 -10.31 -2.82
N GLU A 203 -19.58 -10.96 -3.81
CA GLU A 203 -19.58 -12.44 -3.94
C GLU A 203 -18.59 -13.12 -2.98
N GLY A 204 -17.79 -12.35 -2.23
CA GLY A 204 -16.75 -12.89 -1.34
C GLY A 204 -15.52 -13.46 -2.05
N LYS A 205 -15.39 -13.25 -3.37
CA LYS A 205 -14.28 -13.75 -4.18
C LYS A 205 -13.01 -12.94 -4.02
N ILE A 206 -13.10 -11.69 -3.57
CA ILE A 206 -11.95 -10.87 -3.21
C ILE A 206 -12.11 -10.29 -1.80
N ASN A 207 -10.99 -10.11 -1.12
CA ASN A 207 -11.02 -9.66 0.27
C ASN A 207 -11.12 -8.15 0.40
N LYS A 208 -10.49 -7.39 -0.49
CA LYS A 208 -10.43 -5.94 -0.36
C LYS A 208 -10.07 -5.24 -1.67
N LEU A 209 -10.84 -4.21 -1.96
CA LEU A 209 -10.52 -3.22 -2.97
C LEU A 209 -10.04 -1.95 -2.27
N LYS A 210 -8.75 -1.59 -2.48
CA LYS A 210 -8.09 -0.49 -1.77
C LYS A 210 -7.81 0.67 -2.72
N HIS A 211 -8.65 1.67 -2.72
CA HIS A 211 -8.32 2.97 -3.31
C HIS A 211 -9.30 4.05 -2.83
N PRO A 212 -8.90 5.32 -2.67
CA PRO A 212 -9.83 6.40 -2.31
C PRO A 212 -11.06 6.47 -3.23
N TYR A 213 -10.89 6.30 -4.52
CA TYR A 213 -11.97 6.36 -5.52
C TYR A 213 -13.06 5.30 -5.32
N VAL A 214 -12.72 4.14 -4.78
CA VAL A 214 -13.68 3.08 -4.49
C VAL A 214 -14.73 3.54 -3.47
N ASN A 215 -14.31 4.32 -2.48
CA ASN A 215 -15.26 4.83 -1.48
C ASN A 215 -16.22 5.88 -2.04
N SER A 216 -15.73 6.76 -2.93
CA SER A 216 -16.63 7.71 -3.61
C SER A 216 -17.60 6.98 -4.53
N PHE A 217 -17.15 5.96 -5.25
CA PHE A 217 -18.01 5.13 -6.08
C PHE A 217 -19.08 4.41 -5.24
N LYS A 218 -18.68 3.72 -4.14
CA LYS A 218 -19.63 3.08 -3.22
C LYS A 218 -20.67 4.06 -2.68
N LYS A 219 -20.28 5.30 -2.38
CA LYS A 219 -21.22 6.32 -1.90
C LYS A 219 -22.21 6.74 -3.00
N MET A 220 -21.75 6.93 -4.23
CA MET A 220 -22.62 7.21 -5.36
C MET A 220 -23.63 6.07 -5.61
N ALA A 221 -23.21 4.83 -5.46
CA ALA A 221 -24.06 3.65 -5.57
C ALA A 221 -25.09 3.56 -4.42
N LEU A 222 -24.70 3.92 -3.18
CA LEU A 222 -25.63 4.03 -2.05
C LEU A 222 -26.73 5.07 -2.30
N GLU A 223 -26.41 6.21 -2.92
CA GLU A 223 -27.39 7.23 -3.29
C GLU A 223 -28.41 6.72 -4.33
N LYS A 224 -28.06 5.66 -5.07
CA LYS A 224 -28.93 4.93 -6.01
C LYS A 224 -29.63 3.72 -5.38
N GLY A 225 -29.57 3.55 -4.05
CA GLY A 225 -30.24 2.47 -3.33
C GLY A 225 -29.44 1.16 -3.23
N GLU A 226 -28.20 1.11 -3.71
CA GLU A 226 -27.36 -0.07 -3.54
C GLU A 226 -26.78 -0.15 -2.11
N GLN A 227 -26.58 -1.37 -1.62
CA GLN A 227 -26.00 -1.60 -0.29
C GLN A 227 -24.48 -1.83 -0.37
N PHE A 228 -23.69 -0.97 0.29
CA PHE A 228 -22.25 -1.11 0.41
C PHE A 228 -21.73 -0.74 1.80
N ARG A 229 -20.70 -1.44 2.25
CA ARG A 229 -19.94 -1.04 3.43
C ARG A 229 -18.87 -0.02 3.04
N ILE A 230 -19.02 1.23 3.47
CA ILE A 230 -18.03 2.27 3.27
C ILE A 230 -17.05 2.30 4.44
N LYS A 231 -15.75 2.31 4.15
CA LYS A 231 -14.67 2.61 5.10
C LYS A 231 -14.18 4.04 4.84
N GLY A 232 -13.48 4.64 5.80
CA GLY A 232 -12.87 5.98 5.62
C GLY A 232 -11.96 6.06 4.38
N GLY A 233 -11.70 7.27 3.91
CA GLY A 233 -10.93 7.55 2.71
C GLY A 233 -9.43 7.27 2.83
N CYS A 234 -8.61 8.02 2.09
CA CYS A 234 -7.16 7.92 2.16
C CYS A 234 -6.64 8.17 3.60
N THR A 235 -5.76 7.29 4.06
CA THR A 235 -5.16 7.37 5.41
C THR A 235 -3.79 8.04 5.42
N ALA A 236 -3.22 8.35 4.24
CA ALA A 236 -1.90 8.97 4.09
C ALA A 236 -1.78 10.26 4.91
N GLY A 237 -0.82 10.35 5.81
CA GLY A 237 -0.58 11.48 6.69
C GLY A 237 -1.66 11.73 7.77
N ILE A 238 -2.79 10.97 7.74
CA ILE A 238 -3.90 11.09 8.68
C ILE A 238 -3.86 9.97 9.73
N ALA A 239 -3.69 8.74 9.28
CA ALA A 239 -3.62 7.55 10.13
C ALA A 239 -2.49 6.59 9.69
N SER A 240 -1.71 6.96 8.69
CA SER A 240 -0.55 6.19 8.22
C SER A 240 0.57 7.11 7.76
N CYS A 241 1.80 6.65 7.90
CA CYS A 241 2.99 7.23 7.28
C CYS A 241 3.97 6.13 6.91
N SER A 242 5.00 6.51 6.15
CA SER A 242 6.12 5.62 5.82
C SER A 242 7.43 6.26 6.24
N VAL A 243 8.39 5.44 6.66
CA VAL A 243 9.78 5.83 6.90
C VAL A 243 10.64 5.17 5.84
N LEU A 244 11.43 5.97 5.13
CA LEU A 244 12.30 5.53 4.05
C LEU A 244 13.66 5.08 4.58
N ALA A 245 14.41 4.34 3.76
CA ALA A 245 15.74 3.82 4.11
C ALA A 245 16.78 4.89 4.48
N ASN A 246 16.55 6.15 4.10
CA ASN A 246 17.38 7.30 4.50
C ASN A 246 16.84 8.04 5.73
N GLY A 247 15.87 7.49 6.44
CA GLY A 247 15.25 8.11 7.61
C GLY A 247 14.16 9.14 7.31
N ASP A 248 13.88 9.49 6.05
CA ASP A 248 12.82 10.44 5.72
C ASP A 248 11.44 9.87 6.06
N VAL A 249 10.62 10.69 6.70
CA VAL A 249 9.22 10.38 7.01
C VAL A 249 8.33 11.03 5.96
N ILE A 250 7.47 10.23 5.33
CA ILE A 250 6.59 10.66 4.25
C ILE A 250 5.13 10.23 4.50
N PRO A 251 4.13 10.93 3.92
CA PRO A 251 2.72 10.59 4.13
C PRO A 251 2.29 9.20 3.64
N CYS A 252 2.83 8.76 2.51
CA CYS A 252 2.62 7.42 1.96
C CYS A 252 3.73 7.10 0.93
N PRO A 253 3.98 5.82 0.59
CA PRO A 253 5.05 5.44 -0.34
C PRO A 253 5.00 6.17 -1.70
N PHE A 254 3.80 6.57 -2.14
CA PHE A 254 3.61 7.26 -3.42
C PHE A 254 3.79 8.79 -3.31
N VAL A 255 3.60 9.39 -2.13
CA VAL A 255 3.76 10.84 -1.88
C VAL A 255 5.09 11.05 -1.18
N ARG A 256 6.16 11.17 -1.96
CA ARG A 256 7.53 11.31 -1.45
C ARG A 256 7.87 12.76 -1.12
N VAL A 257 7.02 13.40 -0.34
CA VAL A 257 7.24 14.73 0.23
C VAL A 257 7.70 14.54 1.67
N GLU A 258 8.92 14.99 1.98
CA GLU A 258 9.52 14.87 3.31
C GLU A 258 8.69 15.66 4.34
N ALA A 259 8.19 14.94 5.33
CA ALA A 259 7.51 15.52 6.49
C ALA A 259 8.48 15.80 7.66
N GLY A 260 9.63 15.18 7.65
CA GLY A 260 10.73 15.24 8.61
C GLY A 260 11.64 14.04 8.43
N ASN A 261 12.69 13.94 9.28
CA ASN A 261 13.67 12.84 9.19
C ASN A 261 13.98 12.34 10.60
N ILE A 262 13.93 10.99 10.80
CA ILE A 262 14.11 10.35 12.11
C ILE A 262 15.52 10.52 12.69
N HIS A 263 16.52 10.82 11.85
CA HIS A 263 17.88 11.12 12.32
C HIS A 263 18.02 12.53 12.89
N LYS A 264 17.03 13.43 12.63
CA LYS A 264 17.04 14.83 13.08
C LYS A 264 16.12 15.04 14.26
N GLU A 265 14.99 14.31 14.31
CA GLU A 265 13.98 14.48 15.35
C GLU A 265 13.12 13.21 15.54
N PRO A 266 12.55 12.97 16.74
CA PRO A 266 11.75 11.78 17.01
C PRO A 266 10.52 11.68 16.09
N LEU A 267 10.20 10.47 15.63
CA LEU A 267 9.03 10.19 14.78
C LEU A 267 7.72 10.69 15.38
N GLU A 268 7.57 10.63 16.72
CA GLU A 268 6.39 11.18 17.42
C GLU A 268 6.22 12.67 17.16
N LYS A 269 7.32 13.43 17.24
CA LYS A 269 7.31 14.87 17.00
C LYS A 269 6.99 15.18 15.53
N ILE A 270 7.65 14.48 14.59
CA ILE A 270 7.35 14.61 13.16
C ILE A 270 5.86 14.38 12.91
N TRP A 271 5.30 13.28 13.47
CA TRP A 271 3.90 12.94 13.29
C TRP A 271 2.93 14.01 13.79
N LEU A 272 3.25 14.65 14.92
CA LEU A 272 2.37 15.64 15.57
C LEU A 272 2.52 17.04 15.00
N GLU A 273 3.73 17.46 14.63
CA GLU A 273 4.06 18.88 14.40
C GLU A 273 4.39 19.20 12.93
N SER A 274 4.67 18.19 12.08
CA SER A 274 5.04 18.44 10.68
C SER A 274 4.00 19.24 9.92
N LYS A 275 4.46 20.28 9.23
CA LYS A 275 3.61 21.08 8.34
C LYS A 275 2.96 20.23 7.23
N VAL A 276 3.70 19.27 6.69
CA VAL A 276 3.23 18.34 5.65
C VAL A 276 2.03 17.52 6.14
N PHE A 277 2.14 16.94 7.35
CA PHE A 277 1.03 16.19 7.92
C PHE A 277 -0.15 17.07 8.30
N ASN A 278 0.11 18.27 8.82
CA ASN A 278 -0.94 19.22 9.20
C ASN A 278 -1.72 19.71 7.96
N GLU A 279 -1.02 19.98 6.85
CA GLU A 279 -1.68 20.33 5.57
C GLU A 279 -2.58 19.19 5.06
N ILE A 280 -2.12 17.93 5.11
CA ILE A 280 -2.92 16.77 4.71
C ILE A 280 -4.12 16.54 5.65
N ARG A 281 -4.00 16.83 6.94
CA ARG A 281 -5.09 16.66 7.91
C ARG A 281 -6.17 17.72 7.78
N ASP A 282 -5.83 18.89 7.26
CA ASP A 282 -6.77 19.97 6.98
C ASP A 282 -7.52 19.75 5.65
N ARG A 283 -8.34 18.70 5.63
CA ARG A 283 -9.05 18.24 4.44
C ARG A 283 -10.06 19.24 3.88
N ARG A 284 -10.54 20.19 4.70
CA ARG A 284 -11.46 21.25 4.26
C ARG A 284 -10.82 22.23 3.29
N ASN A 285 -9.48 22.37 3.38
CA ASN A 285 -8.70 23.21 2.49
C ASN A 285 -8.23 22.51 1.21
N TYR A 286 -8.70 21.28 0.94
CA TYR A 286 -8.36 20.59 -0.30
C TYR A 286 -9.09 21.25 -1.48
N GLU A 287 -8.30 21.71 -2.46
CA GLU A 287 -8.85 22.29 -3.71
C GLU A 287 -9.82 21.32 -4.37
N GLY A 288 -11.03 21.79 -4.64
CA GLY A 288 -12.08 21.00 -5.27
C GLY A 288 -12.63 19.82 -4.49
N CYS A 289 -11.95 19.34 -3.45
CA CYS A 289 -12.42 18.27 -2.57
C CYS A 289 -12.95 18.80 -1.24
N GLY A 290 -12.52 19.98 -0.75
CA GLY A 290 -12.88 20.53 0.55
C GLY A 290 -14.38 20.68 0.77
N ASN A 291 -15.11 21.11 -0.26
CA ASN A 291 -16.58 21.24 -0.27
C ASN A 291 -17.28 20.05 -0.94
N CYS A 292 -16.57 18.96 -1.23
CA CYS A 292 -17.15 17.80 -1.89
C CYS A 292 -18.02 17.00 -0.91
N LYS A 293 -19.24 16.64 -1.30
CA LYS A 293 -20.14 15.77 -0.50
C LYS A 293 -19.53 14.41 -0.12
N PHE A 294 -18.49 13.97 -0.83
CA PHE A 294 -17.76 12.72 -0.56
C PHE A 294 -16.51 12.91 0.29
N LEU A 295 -16.19 14.11 0.77
CA LEU A 295 -14.96 14.41 1.50
C LEU A 295 -14.72 13.45 2.67
N ALA A 296 -15.74 13.14 3.46
CA ALA A 296 -15.65 12.25 4.61
C ALA A 296 -15.21 10.81 4.24
N TYR A 297 -15.53 10.36 3.02
CA TYR A 297 -15.34 8.98 2.57
C TYR A 297 -14.20 8.80 1.57
N CYS A 298 -13.82 9.86 0.85
CA CYS A 298 -12.82 9.80 -0.20
C CYS A 298 -11.64 10.74 0.11
N GLY A 299 -11.83 12.04 -0.04
CA GLY A 299 -10.78 13.07 0.09
C GLY A 299 -9.77 13.08 -1.06
N GLY A 300 -10.00 12.29 -2.12
CA GLY A 300 -9.09 12.18 -3.26
C GLY A 300 -7.78 11.44 -2.94
N CYS A 301 -6.97 11.20 -3.95
CA CYS A 301 -5.61 10.67 -3.82
C CYS A 301 -4.62 11.84 -3.74
N ARG A 302 -3.88 11.95 -2.62
CA ARG A 302 -2.92 13.06 -2.44
C ARG A 302 -1.72 12.95 -3.39
N ARG A 303 -1.37 11.74 -3.84
CA ARG A 303 -0.36 11.58 -4.90
C ARG A 303 -0.84 12.18 -6.21
N SER A 304 -2.05 11.85 -6.64
CA SER A 304 -2.64 12.40 -7.86
C SER A 304 -2.76 13.93 -7.79
N ALA A 305 -3.20 14.45 -6.64
CA ALA A 305 -3.27 15.89 -6.40
C ALA A 305 -1.90 16.57 -6.50
N TYR A 306 -0.89 16.00 -5.83
CA TYR A 306 0.47 16.52 -5.86
C TYR A 306 1.08 16.47 -7.27
N GLN A 307 0.85 15.38 -8.01
CA GLN A 307 1.35 15.22 -9.38
C GLN A 307 0.79 16.28 -10.33
N SER A 308 -0.50 16.61 -10.19
CA SER A 308 -1.18 17.56 -11.08
C SER A 308 -0.96 19.04 -10.74
N SER A 309 -0.66 19.36 -9.46
CA SER A 309 -0.63 20.76 -9.00
C SER A 309 0.61 21.14 -8.20
N ASN A 310 1.50 20.19 -7.90
CA ASN A 310 2.64 20.33 -6.99
C ASN A 310 2.22 20.82 -5.57
N LYS A 311 0.97 20.53 -5.17
CA LYS A 311 0.40 20.88 -3.87
C LYS A 311 -0.23 19.65 -3.23
N LEU A 312 0.02 19.42 -1.94
CA LEU A 312 -0.60 18.32 -1.20
C LEU A 312 -2.10 18.51 -1.00
N ASN A 313 -2.54 19.75 -0.84
CA ASN A 313 -3.94 20.13 -0.78
C ASN A 313 -4.58 20.39 -2.14
N GLY A 314 -3.86 20.18 -3.25
CA GLY A 314 -4.33 20.40 -4.61
C GLY A 314 -5.51 19.52 -5.01
N PHE A 315 -6.09 19.82 -6.17
CA PHE A 315 -7.16 19.03 -6.76
C PHE A 315 -6.65 17.69 -7.29
N ASP A 316 -7.40 16.62 -7.03
CA ASP A 316 -7.13 15.30 -7.59
C ASP A 316 -7.66 15.21 -9.03
N ALA A 317 -6.78 15.34 -10.01
CA ALA A 317 -7.13 15.29 -11.44
C ALA A 317 -7.73 13.94 -11.87
N ASN A 318 -7.48 12.86 -11.10
CA ASN A 318 -8.01 11.53 -11.37
C ASN A 318 -9.35 11.24 -10.64
N CYS A 319 -10.04 12.29 -10.16
CA CYS A 319 -11.32 12.13 -9.47
C CYS A 319 -12.38 11.47 -10.36
N ILE A 320 -13.00 10.38 -9.87
CA ILE A 320 -14.09 9.69 -10.57
C ILE A 320 -15.49 10.22 -10.18
N GLY A 321 -15.58 11.01 -9.11
CA GLY A 321 -16.83 11.49 -8.53
C GLY A 321 -17.34 12.81 -9.12
N ARG A 322 -16.62 13.43 -10.04
CA ARG A 322 -17.08 14.62 -10.78
C ARG A 322 -17.56 14.23 -12.16
N GLU A 323 -18.68 14.79 -12.56
CA GLU A 323 -19.05 14.89 -13.98
C GLU A 323 -18.02 15.77 -14.68
N GLU A 324 -17.64 15.43 -15.89
CA GLU A 324 -16.77 16.26 -16.69
C GLU A 324 -17.45 17.62 -16.87
N VAL A 325 -16.80 18.66 -16.37
CA VAL A 325 -17.15 20.02 -16.75
C VAL A 325 -16.64 20.13 -18.19
N SER A 326 -17.54 19.89 -19.13
CA SER A 326 -17.36 20.14 -20.56
C SER A 326 -17.10 21.64 -20.84
#